data_37c035a8f418a695f08f599d117af89a
#
_entry.id   37c035a8f418a695f08f599d117af89a
#
_cell.length_a   1.000
_cell.length_b   1.000
_cell.length_c   1.000
_cell.angle_alpha   90.00
_cell.angle_beta   90.00
_cell.angle_gamma   90.00
#
_symmetry.space_group_name_H-M   'P 1'
#
loop_
_entity.id
_entity.type
_entity.pdbx_description
1 polymer ?
#
loop_
_entity_poly.entity_id
_entity_poly.type
_entity_poly.pdbx_seq_one_letter_code
_entity_poly.pdbx_strand_id
1 'polypeptide(L)'
;MKLRGRAAIVLSASFFGVLATSGSAGAELGSTTTVNGATPPGTAAPLSDLAVMLDTVQADGQRLLVQQGIRKPGTRAPIHSHDFGGHTCVLSGTITDFVEGKEPLTISAGSCYYMPPDVAMTAANLGEEDVRLIDTFVVPPDAPAIIVLEPGWPDLTDPTG
;
A
#
# COMPACT_ATOMS: atom_id res chain seq x y z
N MET A 1 -19.18 78.38 -30.75
CA MET A 1 -18.39 77.89 -29.64
C MET A 1 -18.58 76.36 -29.62
N LYS A 2 -17.53 75.65 -30.14
CA LYS A 2 -17.63 74.16 -30.32
C LYS A 2 -16.90 73.44 -29.18
N LEU A 3 -17.64 72.71 -28.37
CA LEU A 3 -17.05 71.81 -27.38
C LEU A 3 -16.77 70.43 -28.06
N ARG A 4 -15.53 70.01 -28.00
CA ARG A 4 -15.07 68.70 -28.44
C ARG A 4 -15.14 67.76 -27.23
N GLY A 5 -16.00 66.73 -27.30
CA GLY A 5 -16.03 65.63 -26.34
C GLY A 5 -14.85 64.66 -26.61
N ARG A 6 -14.08 64.33 -25.61
CA ARG A 6 -13.08 63.26 -25.61
C ARG A 6 -13.73 61.97 -25.17
N ALA A 7 -13.73 60.96 -26.04
CA ALA A 7 -14.10 59.61 -25.68
C ALA A 7 -12.93 58.91 -24.94
N ALA A 8 -13.14 58.42 -23.75
CA ALA A 8 -12.20 57.58 -23.03
C ALA A 8 -12.44 56.12 -23.41
N ILE A 9 -11.43 55.46 -23.97
CA ILE A 9 -11.44 54.01 -24.22
C ILE A 9 -10.98 53.31 -22.92
N VAL A 10 -11.86 52.55 -22.30
CA VAL A 10 -11.54 51.66 -21.17
C VAL A 10 -11.11 50.34 -21.78
N LEU A 11 -9.81 50.00 -21.65
CA LEU A 11 -9.30 48.66 -21.96
C LEU A 11 -9.54 47.77 -20.73
N SER A 12 -10.47 46.84 -20.86
CA SER A 12 -10.65 45.75 -19.87
C SER A 12 -9.66 44.64 -20.15
N ALA A 13 -8.64 44.52 -19.31
CA ALA A 13 -7.73 43.36 -19.31
C ALA A 13 -8.39 42.19 -18.54
N SER A 14 -8.84 41.19 -19.30
CA SER A 14 -9.30 39.92 -18.71
C SER A 14 -8.09 39.06 -18.33
N PHE A 15 -7.81 38.96 -17.04
CA PHE A 15 -6.87 38.00 -16.50
C PHE A 15 -7.52 36.61 -16.48
N PHE A 16 -7.15 35.74 -17.42
CA PHE A 16 -7.41 34.32 -17.33
C PHE A 16 -6.42 33.70 -16.31
N GLY A 17 -6.87 33.50 -15.08
CA GLY A 17 -6.14 32.71 -14.11
C GLY A 17 -6.20 31.23 -14.49
N VAL A 18 -5.07 30.69 -14.95
CA VAL A 18 -4.89 29.23 -15.07
C VAL A 18 -4.70 28.69 -13.63
N LEU A 19 -5.74 28.05 -13.10
CA LEU A 19 -5.57 27.22 -11.91
C LEU A 19 -4.75 25.98 -12.32
N ALA A 20 -3.48 25.97 -11.99
CA ALA A 20 -2.67 24.76 -12.00
C ALA A 20 -3.14 23.88 -10.82
N THR A 21 -3.92 22.85 -11.12
CA THR A 21 -4.16 21.75 -10.18
C THR A 21 -2.85 20.98 -10.07
N SER A 22 -2.09 21.22 -9.01
CA SER A 22 -0.99 20.35 -8.60
C SER A 22 -1.58 19.06 -8.07
N GLY A 23 -1.88 18.11 -8.96
CA GLY A 23 -2.06 16.73 -8.61
C GLY A 23 -0.73 16.22 -8.07
N SER A 24 -0.68 15.86 -6.78
CA SER A 24 0.41 15.04 -6.25
C SER A 24 0.30 13.69 -6.95
N ALA A 25 1.02 13.48 -8.04
CA ALA A 25 1.32 12.13 -8.49
C ALA A 25 2.20 11.53 -7.40
N GLY A 26 1.67 10.60 -6.62
CA GLY A 26 2.49 9.75 -5.77
C GLY A 26 3.59 9.15 -6.66
N ALA A 27 4.85 9.26 -6.26
CA ALA A 27 5.94 8.63 -7.01
C ALA A 27 5.67 7.12 -6.97
N GLU A 28 5.44 6.53 -8.14
CA GLU A 28 5.31 5.07 -8.26
C GLU A 28 6.60 4.43 -7.74
N LEU A 29 6.49 3.56 -6.73
CA LEU A 29 7.64 2.88 -6.16
C LEU A 29 8.23 1.94 -7.22
N GLY A 30 9.51 2.12 -7.52
CA GLY A 30 10.23 1.25 -8.45
C GLY A 30 10.46 -0.14 -7.87
N SER A 31 10.83 -1.09 -8.75
CA SER A 31 11.24 -2.44 -8.35
C SER A 31 12.43 -2.39 -7.38
N THR A 32 12.39 -3.19 -6.31
CA THR A 32 13.45 -3.25 -5.28
C THR A 32 13.66 -4.67 -4.74
N THR A 33 14.88 -4.95 -4.29
CA THR A 33 15.26 -6.18 -3.58
C THR A 33 15.67 -5.90 -2.12
N THR A 34 15.52 -4.65 -1.67
CA THR A 34 15.95 -4.21 -0.34
C THR A 34 14.87 -3.40 0.37
N VAL A 35 14.91 -3.41 1.69
CA VAL A 35 14.19 -2.51 2.60
C VAL A 35 15.25 -1.92 3.52
N ASN A 36 15.27 -0.59 3.70
CA ASN A 36 16.31 0.12 4.46
C ASN A 36 17.73 -0.18 3.96
N GLY A 37 17.90 -0.38 2.64
CA GLY A 37 19.19 -0.66 2.01
C GLY A 37 19.74 -2.08 2.25
N ALA A 38 18.98 -2.98 2.90
CA ALA A 38 19.37 -4.36 3.15
C ALA A 38 18.35 -5.36 2.58
N THR A 39 18.83 -6.52 2.12
CA THR A 39 17.93 -7.63 1.77
C THR A 39 17.30 -8.17 3.05
N PRO A 40 15.95 -8.17 3.17
CA PRO A 40 15.30 -8.69 4.36
C PRO A 40 15.56 -10.19 4.56
N PRO A 41 15.68 -10.67 5.80
CA PRO A 41 15.90 -12.08 6.08
C PRO A 41 14.71 -12.96 5.69
N GLY A 42 14.98 -14.22 5.41
CA GLY A 42 13.99 -15.21 5.00
C GLY A 42 13.86 -15.34 3.48
N THR A 43 13.36 -16.48 3.05
CA THR A 43 13.08 -16.77 1.64
C THR A 43 11.73 -16.20 1.27
N ALA A 44 11.65 -15.41 0.19
CA ALA A 44 10.38 -14.91 -0.31
C ALA A 44 9.47 -16.09 -0.71
N ALA A 45 8.24 -16.08 -0.21
CA ALA A 45 7.23 -17.12 -0.47
C ALA A 45 5.82 -16.55 -0.31
N PRO A 46 4.81 -17.08 -1.01
CA PRO A 46 3.42 -16.72 -0.75
C PRO A 46 3.00 -17.21 0.66
N LEU A 47 1.89 -16.71 1.17
CA LEU A 47 1.23 -17.34 2.32
C LEU A 47 0.71 -18.71 1.89
N SER A 48 0.91 -19.73 2.74
CA SER A 48 0.22 -21.01 2.59
C SER A 48 -1.18 -20.95 3.19
N ASP A 49 -2.08 -21.81 2.75
CA ASP A 49 -3.47 -21.91 3.22
C ASP A 49 -4.18 -20.54 3.19
N LEU A 50 -3.90 -19.75 2.15
CA LEU A 50 -4.54 -18.45 1.96
C LEU A 50 -6.04 -18.64 1.71
N ALA A 51 -6.87 -18.00 2.53
CA ALA A 51 -8.32 -18.03 2.43
C ALA A 51 -8.90 -16.62 2.53
N VAL A 52 -9.73 -16.24 1.58
CA VAL A 52 -10.54 -15.02 1.66
C VAL A 52 -11.67 -15.27 2.64
N MET A 53 -11.66 -14.55 3.76
CA MET A 53 -12.67 -14.65 4.83
C MET A 53 -13.87 -13.75 4.56
N LEU A 54 -13.61 -12.58 3.97
CA LEU A 54 -14.62 -11.60 3.58
C LEU A 54 -14.10 -10.78 2.41
N ASP A 55 -14.95 -10.59 1.41
CA ASP A 55 -14.71 -9.68 0.28
C ASP A 55 -16.05 -9.03 -0.06
N THR A 56 -16.19 -7.74 0.23
CA THR A 56 -17.45 -7.04 0.05
C THR A 56 -17.24 -5.55 -0.18
N VAL A 57 -18.12 -4.93 -0.97
CA VAL A 57 -18.20 -3.48 -1.08
C VAL A 57 -19.11 -2.93 0.02
N GLN A 58 -18.58 -2.02 0.82
CA GLN A 58 -19.26 -1.37 1.93
C GLN A 58 -20.20 -0.26 1.44
N ALA A 59 -21.02 0.27 2.34
CA ALA A 59 -21.99 1.32 2.02
C ALA A 59 -21.36 2.65 1.55
N ASP A 60 -20.10 2.90 1.89
CA ASP A 60 -19.30 4.04 1.44
C ASP A 60 -18.61 3.83 0.08
N GLY A 61 -18.83 2.66 -0.55
CA GLY A 61 -18.25 2.30 -1.84
C GLY A 61 -16.84 1.71 -1.78
N GLN A 62 -16.23 1.56 -0.59
CA GLN A 62 -14.94 0.92 -0.44
C GLN A 62 -15.09 -0.61 -0.37
N ARG A 63 -14.11 -1.33 -0.90
CA ARG A 63 -13.99 -2.79 -0.78
C ARG A 63 -13.28 -3.12 0.53
N LEU A 64 -13.94 -3.91 1.39
CA LEU A 64 -13.33 -4.54 2.55
C LEU A 64 -12.91 -5.95 2.17
N LEU A 65 -11.60 -6.21 2.16
CA LEU A 65 -11.00 -7.51 1.95
C LEU A 65 -10.37 -7.99 3.27
N VAL A 66 -10.79 -9.16 3.74
CA VAL A 66 -10.21 -9.85 4.89
C VAL A 66 -9.75 -11.22 4.44
N GLN A 67 -8.48 -11.52 4.64
CA GLN A 67 -7.91 -12.81 4.28
C GLN A 67 -7.06 -13.37 5.43
N GLN A 68 -6.99 -14.69 5.50
CA GLN A 68 -6.18 -15.41 6.47
C GLN A 68 -5.18 -16.29 5.75
N GLY A 69 -3.96 -16.39 6.30
CA GLY A 69 -2.95 -17.28 5.76
C GLY A 69 -1.90 -17.66 6.79
N ILE A 70 -0.96 -18.49 6.37
CA ILE A 70 0.14 -18.98 7.21
C ILE A 70 1.47 -18.56 6.60
N ARG A 71 2.30 -17.87 7.37
CA ARG A 71 3.70 -17.61 7.06
C ARG A 71 4.56 -18.73 7.65
N LYS A 72 5.15 -19.56 6.78
CA LYS A 72 6.00 -20.69 7.18
C LYS A 72 7.32 -20.20 7.80
N PRO A 73 7.96 -21.02 8.68
CA PRO A 73 9.28 -20.72 9.24
C PRO A 73 10.32 -20.38 8.17
N GLY A 74 11.15 -19.38 8.44
CA GLY A 74 12.20 -18.93 7.52
C GLY A 74 11.72 -18.29 6.23
N THR A 75 10.41 -17.99 6.10
CA THR A 75 9.86 -17.32 4.92
C THR A 75 9.42 -15.89 5.20
N ARG A 76 9.41 -15.07 4.16
CA ARG A 76 8.88 -13.70 4.16
C ARG A 76 7.93 -13.46 2.99
N ALA A 77 7.15 -12.42 3.05
CA ALA A 77 6.48 -11.92 1.86
C ALA A 77 7.51 -11.43 0.82
N PRO A 78 7.23 -11.47 -0.49
CA PRO A 78 7.98 -10.63 -1.44
C PRO A 78 7.90 -9.17 -0.98
N ILE A 79 8.93 -8.36 -1.30
CA ILE A 79 8.86 -6.92 -1.00
C ILE A 79 7.72 -6.31 -1.80
N HIS A 80 6.86 -5.57 -1.14
CA HIS A 80 5.64 -5.01 -1.70
C HIS A 80 5.31 -3.66 -1.07
N SER A 81 4.31 -3.00 -1.60
CA SER A 81 3.68 -1.80 -1.03
C SER A 81 2.15 -1.94 -1.03
N HIS A 82 1.50 -1.00 -0.38
CA HIS A 82 0.04 -0.84 -0.35
C HIS A 82 -0.29 0.61 -0.66
N ASP A 83 -1.13 0.90 -1.67
CA ASP A 83 -1.52 2.28 -1.98
C ASP A 83 -2.43 2.87 -0.90
N PHE A 84 -3.21 2.03 -0.21
CA PHE A 84 -4.22 2.45 0.77
C PHE A 84 -3.89 2.00 2.20
N GLY A 85 -2.72 1.35 2.38
CA GLY A 85 -2.37 0.74 3.65
C GLY A 85 -3.21 -0.49 3.98
N GLY A 86 -3.04 -1.00 5.21
CA GLY A 86 -3.76 -2.18 5.71
C GLY A 86 -3.40 -2.50 7.14
N HIS A 87 -3.95 -3.58 7.66
CA HIS A 87 -3.66 -4.09 8.99
C HIS A 87 -3.44 -5.59 8.93
N THR A 88 -2.44 -6.06 9.67
CA THR A 88 -2.25 -7.49 9.91
C THR A 88 -2.35 -7.79 11.39
N CYS A 89 -3.13 -8.80 11.75
CA CYS A 89 -3.22 -9.34 13.11
C CYS A 89 -2.57 -10.71 13.18
N VAL A 90 -1.70 -10.93 14.18
CA VAL A 90 -1.04 -12.19 14.43
C VAL A 90 -1.92 -13.05 15.33
N LEU A 91 -2.37 -14.22 14.84
CA LEU A 91 -3.22 -15.13 15.57
C LEU A 91 -2.41 -16.19 16.35
N SER A 92 -1.25 -16.59 15.81
CA SER A 92 -0.31 -17.50 16.45
C SER A 92 1.12 -17.20 16.02
N GLY A 93 2.09 -17.51 16.87
CA GLY A 93 3.50 -17.30 16.60
C GLY A 93 3.93 -15.83 16.71
N THR A 94 5.00 -15.49 16.00
CA THR A 94 5.61 -14.15 16.00
C THR A 94 6.11 -13.81 14.61
N ILE A 95 5.80 -12.61 14.11
CA ILE A 95 6.25 -12.08 12.83
C ILE A 95 7.15 -10.86 13.05
N THR A 96 8.11 -10.64 12.15
CA THR A 96 8.91 -9.41 12.12
C THR A 96 8.56 -8.62 10.87
N ASP A 97 8.07 -7.41 11.04
CA ASP A 97 7.73 -6.48 9.97
C ASP A 97 8.93 -5.54 9.68
N PHE A 98 9.27 -5.42 8.41
CA PHE A 98 10.33 -4.56 7.88
C PHE A 98 9.69 -3.54 6.97
N VAL A 99 9.76 -2.26 7.36
CA VAL A 99 9.18 -1.12 6.62
C VAL A 99 10.27 -0.12 6.30
N GLU A 100 10.31 0.37 5.07
CA GLU A 100 11.26 1.40 4.66
C GLU A 100 11.16 2.64 5.56
N GLY A 101 12.31 3.12 6.05
CA GLY A 101 12.40 4.25 6.97
C GLY A 101 12.05 3.96 8.43
N LYS A 102 11.83 2.67 8.81
CA LYS A 102 11.53 2.27 10.19
C LYS A 102 12.45 1.15 10.66
N GLU A 103 12.66 1.08 11.99
CA GLU A 103 13.29 -0.08 12.60
C GLU A 103 12.37 -1.31 12.50
N PRO A 104 12.94 -2.53 12.35
CA PRO A 104 12.16 -3.75 12.33
C PRO A 104 11.29 -3.89 13.58
N LEU A 105 10.02 -4.25 13.38
CA LEU A 105 9.05 -4.43 14.46
C LEU A 105 8.69 -5.91 14.59
N THR A 106 8.86 -6.46 15.79
CA THR A 106 8.44 -7.83 16.11
C THR A 106 7.07 -7.84 16.77
N ILE A 107 6.13 -8.59 16.20
CA ILE A 107 4.74 -8.66 16.62
C ILE A 107 4.38 -10.09 17.00
N SER A 108 3.89 -10.31 18.22
CA SER A 108 3.47 -11.61 18.73
C SER A 108 1.95 -11.83 18.63
N ALA A 109 1.54 -13.07 18.76
CA ALA A 109 0.13 -13.47 18.78
C ALA A 109 -0.72 -12.59 19.71
N GLY A 110 -1.93 -12.23 19.27
CA GLY A 110 -2.86 -11.34 19.95
C GLY A 110 -2.63 -9.85 19.67
N SER A 111 -1.63 -9.49 18.85
CA SER A 111 -1.35 -8.12 18.46
C SER A 111 -1.55 -7.90 16.96
N CYS A 112 -1.83 -6.65 16.59
CA CYS A 112 -1.95 -6.24 15.19
C CYS A 112 -0.94 -5.11 14.90
N TYR A 113 -0.55 -4.96 13.64
CA TYR A 113 0.26 -3.85 13.16
C TYR A 113 -0.35 -3.20 11.93
N TYR A 114 0.03 -1.96 11.71
CA TYR A 114 -0.42 -1.17 10.57
C TYR A 114 0.61 -1.20 9.45
N MET A 115 0.18 -1.53 8.27
CA MET A 115 0.94 -1.46 7.02
C MET A 115 0.70 -0.09 6.39
N PRO A 116 1.67 0.84 6.45
CA PRO A 116 1.49 2.18 5.91
C PRO A 116 1.43 2.18 4.38
N PRO A 117 0.72 3.14 3.76
CA PRO A 117 0.69 3.27 2.31
C PRO A 117 2.03 3.77 1.75
N ASP A 118 2.25 3.51 0.46
CA ASP A 118 3.30 4.11 -0.38
C ASP A 118 4.74 3.89 0.11
N VAL A 119 4.99 2.80 0.84
CA VAL A 119 6.35 2.45 1.29
C VAL A 119 6.65 0.98 1.02
N ALA A 120 7.92 0.67 0.69
CA ALA A 120 8.38 -0.70 0.54
C ALA A 120 8.38 -1.42 1.90
N MET A 121 7.85 -2.65 1.93
CA MET A 121 7.81 -3.45 3.14
C MET A 121 7.81 -4.96 2.86
N THR A 122 8.08 -5.72 3.90
CA THR A 122 7.91 -7.18 3.94
C THR A 122 7.80 -7.66 5.38
N ALA A 123 7.07 -8.74 5.61
CA ALA A 123 6.98 -9.39 6.91
C ALA A 123 7.53 -10.80 6.85
N ALA A 124 8.41 -11.16 7.80
CA ALA A 124 9.13 -12.42 7.86
C ALA A 124 8.82 -13.21 9.13
N ASN A 125 8.61 -14.51 8.97
CA ASN A 125 8.63 -15.45 10.09
C ASN A 125 10.08 -15.92 10.31
N LEU A 126 10.73 -15.37 11.31
CA LEU A 126 12.10 -15.71 11.70
C LEU A 126 12.16 -16.77 12.81
N GLY A 127 11.00 -17.26 13.25
CA GLY A 127 10.87 -18.34 14.23
C GLY A 127 10.90 -19.73 13.60
N GLU A 128 10.60 -20.73 14.43
CA GLU A 128 10.61 -22.15 14.03
C GLU A 128 9.19 -22.72 13.83
N GLU A 129 8.15 -21.98 14.21
CA GLU A 129 6.76 -22.39 14.13
C GLU A 129 6.00 -21.60 13.05
N ASP A 130 4.88 -22.16 12.59
CA ASP A 130 3.96 -21.48 11.68
C ASP A 130 3.37 -20.23 12.33
N VAL A 131 3.34 -19.12 11.60
CA VAL A 131 2.65 -17.90 12.01
C VAL A 131 1.35 -17.75 11.24
N ARG A 132 0.23 -17.76 11.95
CA ARG A 132 -1.10 -17.52 11.37
C ARG A 132 -1.42 -16.04 11.44
N LEU A 133 -1.85 -15.49 10.31
CA LEU A 133 -2.12 -14.05 10.12
C LEU A 133 -3.54 -13.84 9.61
N ILE A 134 -4.13 -12.70 9.96
CA ILE A 134 -5.27 -12.12 9.27
C ILE A 134 -4.85 -10.74 8.73
N ASP A 135 -5.00 -10.55 7.43
CA ASP A 135 -4.81 -9.28 6.74
C ASP A 135 -6.16 -8.65 6.46
N THR A 136 -6.24 -7.34 6.66
CA THR A 136 -7.45 -6.54 6.43
C THR A 136 -7.10 -5.30 5.61
N PHE A 137 -7.77 -5.14 4.48
CA PHE A 137 -7.60 -4.03 3.56
C PHE A 137 -8.94 -3.32 3.32
N VAL A 138 -8.90 -2.00 3.28
CA VAL A 138 -10.02 -1.16 2.80
C VAL A 138 -9.49 -0.35 1.62
N VAL A 139 -9.94 -0.72 0.42
CA VAL A 139 -9.40 -0.18 -0.83
C VAL A 139 -10.54 0.20 -1.78
N PRO A 140 -10.32 1.03 -2.81
CA PRO A 140 -11.28 1.17 -3.91
C PRO A 140 -11.61 -0.20 -4.51
N PRO A 141 -12.83 -0.43 -5.03
CA PRO A 141 -13.28 -1.76 -5.49
C PRO A 141 -12.35 -2.44 -6.51
N ASP A 142 -11.75 -1.65 -7.41
CA ASP A 142 -10.90 -2.13 -8.50
C ASP A 142 -9.39 -1.98 -8.19
N ALA A 143 -9.03 -1.53 -6.98
CA ALA A 143 -7.63 -1.37 -6.59
C ALA A 143 -7.05 -2.68 -6.03
N PRO A 144 -5.77 -2.98 -6.34
CA PRO A 144 -5.07 -4.08 -5.69
C PRO A 144 -4.84 -3.77 -4.21
N ALA A 145 -4.92 -4.79 -3.35
CA ALA A 145 -4.56 -4.66 -1.94
C ALA A 145 -3.04 -4.62 -1.73
N ILE A 146 -2.27 -5.23 -2.65
CA ILE A 146 -0.82 -5.41 -2.58
C ILE A 146 -0.21 -5.11 -3.95
N ILE A 147 0.87 -4.35 -3.99
CA ILE A 147 1.67 -4.09 -5.19
C ILE A 147 3.06 -4.69 -4.97
N VAL A 148 3.39 -5.73 -5.74
CA VAL A 148 4.69 -6.40 -5.61
C VAL A 148 5.80 -5.56 -6.24
N LEU A 149 6.84 -5.29 -5.46
CA LEU A 149 8.03 -4.51 -5.87
C LEU A 149 9.24 -5.43 -6.13
N GLU A 150 9.26 -6.63 -5.57
CA GLU A 150 10.37 -7.56 -5.72
C GLU A 150 10.34 -8.24 -7.09
N PRO A 151 11.44 -8.17 -7.89
CA PRO A 151 11.46 -8.74 -9.23
C PRO A 151 11.28 -10.27 -9.22
N GLY A 152 10.61 -10.80 -10.25
CA GLY A 152 10.44 -12.23 -10.46
C GLY A 152 9.27 -12.86 -9.69
N TRP A 153 8.48 -12.06 -8.99
CA TRP A 153 7.25 -12.51 -8.35
C TRP A 153 6.03 -12.15 -9.20
N PRO A 154 5.06 -13.07 -9.32
CA PRO A 154 3.79 -12.77 -9.97
C PRO A 154 3.03 -11.73 -9.15
N ASP A 155 2.06 -11.10 -9.77
CA ASP A 155 1.12 -10.26 -9.06
C ASP A 155 0.34 -11.11 -8.04
N LEU A 156 0.51 -10.81 -6.75
CA LEU A 156 -0.17 -11.52 -5.67
C LEU A 156 -1.66 -11.18 -5.54
N THR A 157 -2.15 -10.29 -6.39
CA THR A 157 -3.56 -9.85 -6.39
C THR A 157 -4.45 -10.72 -7.27
N ASP A 158 -3.89 -11.63 -8.07
CA ASP A 158 -4.65 -12.57 -8.90
C ASP A 158 -4.90 -13.88 -8.13
N PRO A 159 -6.14 -14.12 -7.62
CA PRO A 159 -6.47 -15.37 -6.92
C PRO A 159 -6.55 -16.60 -7.85
N THR A 160 -6.33 -16.42 -9.17
CA THR A 160 -6.39 -17.47 -10.19
C THR A 160 -5.02 -17.94 -10.67
N GLY A 161 -3.91 -17.42 -10.08
CA GLY A 161 -2.51 -17.78 -10.40
C GLY A 161 -2.07 -19.14 -9.90
#